data_30ccbb5130e8f2520ab8c06a1adb4321
#
_entry.id   30ccbb5130e8f2520ab8c06a1adb4321
#
_cell.length_a   1.000
_cell.length_b   1.000
_cell.length_c   1.000
_cell.angle_alpha   90.00
_cell.angle_beta   90.00
_cell.angle_gamma   90.00
#
_symmetry.space_group_name_H-M   'P 1'
#
loop_
_entity.id
_entity.type
_entity.pdbx_description
1 polymer ?
#
loop_
_entity_poly.entity_id
_entity_poly.type
_entity_poly.pdbx_seq_one_letter_code
_entity_poly.pdbx_strand_id
1 'polypeptide(L)'
;MYILCTKPPTCVLFRQENSKHPGFKDLQANEFPVFAIERSITIKKYSVRRTQVPICPAFSLTDYKVQGATLKIAVLDLKDNPSAKGQDSHKKFCSMVVQLSRPQSLAGLYLLQKLDMKDLQFRPHEGLLTEMERLHKLEEETMRTWANPSG
;
A
#
# COMPACT_ATOMS: atom_id res chain seq x y z
N MET A 1 -20.40 -19.33 -20.77
CA MET A 1 -21.61 -18.52 -21.04
C MET A 1 -21.31 -17.09 -20.62
N TYR A 2 -21.41 -16.14 -21.51
CA TYR A 2 -21.19 -14.72 -21.23
C TYR A 2 -22.54 -14.01 -21.27
N ILE A 3 -22.82 -13.22 -20.23
CA ILE A 3 -24.04 -12.39 -20.18
C ILE A 3 -23.61 -10.94 -20.49
N LEU A 4 -24.06 -10.42 -21.63
CA LEU A 4 -23.87 -9.01 -21.97
C LEU A 4 -24.98 -8.19 -21.30
N CYS A 5 -24.61 -7.34 -20.35
CA CYS A 5 -25.50 -6.40 -19.71
C CYS A 5 -25.52 -5.09 -20.51
N THR A 6 -26.71 -4.57 -20.79
CA THR A 6 -26.91 -3.28 -21.47
C THR A 6 -26.63 -2.08 -20.57
N LYS A 7 -26.60 -2.29 -19.26
CA LYS A 7 -26.29 -1.27 -18.24
C LYS A 7 -25.20 -1.79 -17.30
N PRO A 8 -24.35 -0.91 -16.78
CA PRO A 8 -23.37 -1.30 -15.76
C PRO A 8 -24.09 -1.84 -14.51
N PRO A 9 -23.48 -2.78 -13.79
CA PRO A 9 -24.07 -3.33 -12.56
C PRO A 9 -24.16 -2.25 -11.49
N THR A 10 -25.24 -2.27 -10.73
CA THR A 10 -25.42 -1.39 -9.56
C THR A 10 -24.43 -1.72 -8.46
N CYS A 11 -24.14 -3.01 -8.26
CA CYS A 11 -23.15 -3.51 -7.33
C CYS A 11 -22.59 -4.85 -7.81
N VAL A 12 -21.49 -5.26 -7.21
CA VAL A 12 -20.92 -6.59 -7.34
C VAL A 12 -20.96 -7.26 -5.98
N LEU A 13 -21.52 -8.46 -5.90
CA LEU A 13 -21.52 -9.24 -4.69
C LEU A 13 -20.22 -10.03 -4.57
N PHE A 14 -19.56 -9.89 -3.44
CA PHE A 14 -18.37 -10.63 -3.07
C PHE A 14 -18.72 -11.64 -1.99
N ARG A 15 -18.16 -12.83 -2.12
CA ARG A 15 -18.17 -13.82 -1.05
C ARG A 15 -16.75 -13.98 -0.54
N GLN A 16 -16.55 -13.73 0.75
CA GLN A 16 -15.27 -13.93 1.39
C GLN A 16 -15.19 -15.36 1.94
N GLU A 17 -14.23 -16.13 1.44
CA GLU A 17 -13.90 -17.43 2.01
C GLU A 17 -13.34 -17.25 3.43
N ASN A 18 -13.69 -18.17 4.32
CA ASN A 18 -13.22 -18.18 5.71
C ASN A 18 -13.63 -16.97 6.59
N SER A 19 -14.61 -16.18 6.17
CA SER A 19 -15.19 -15.14 7.01
C SER A 19 -16.24 -15.77 7.97
N LYS A 20 -16.32 -15.22 9.18
CA LYS A 20 -17.39 -15.55 10.15
C LYS A 20 -18.49 -14.50 10.17
N HIS A 21 -18.52 -13.61 9.21
CA HIS A 21 -19.52 -12.54 9.16
C HIS A 21 -20.89 -13.13 8.82
N PRO A 22 -21.95 -12.81 9.58
CA PRO A 22 -23.28 -13.38 9.37
C PRO A 22 -23.95 -12.97 8.05
N GLY A 23 -23.33 -12.06 7.30
CA GLY A 23 -23.89 -11.45 6.09
C GLY A 23 -24.72 -10.20 6.41
N PHE A 24 -25.24 -9.61 5.36
CA PHE A 24 -26.20 -8.50 5.46
C PHE A 24 -27.61 -9.09 5.31
N LYS A 25 -28.62 -8.32 5.74
CA LYS A 25 -30.03 -8.69 5.52
C LYS A 25 -30.24 -8.99 4.03
N ASP A 26 -30.90 -10.09 3.75
CA ASP A 26 -31.22 -10.58 2.39
C ASP A 26 -30.03 -11.09 1.54
N LEU A 27 -28.83 -11.21 2.15
CA LEU A 27 -27.66 -11.84 1.53
C LEU A 27 -27.26 -13.12 2.25
N GLN A 28 -26.53 -13.98 1.56
CA GLN A 28 -25.96 -15.19 2.20
C GLN A 28 -24.84 -14.81 3.17
N ALA A 29 -24.54 -15.70 4.09
CA ALA A 29 -23.39 -15.53 4.97
C ALA A 29 -22.11 -15.29 4.16
N ASN A 30 -21.27 -14.37 4.64
CA ASN A 30 -20.02 -13.95 4.00
C ASN A 30 -20.17 -13.20 2.67
N GLU A 31 -21.39 -12.87 2.25
CA GLU A 31 -21.62 -12.02 1.08
C GLU A 31 -21.76 -10.55 1.49
N PHE A 32 -21.12 -9.69 0.69
CA PHE A 32 -21.23 -8.25 0.84
C PHE A 32 -21.26 -7.54 -0.51
N PRO A 33 -22.08 -6.49 -0.66
CA PRO A 33 -22.19 -5.75 -1.88
C PRO A 33 -21.10 -4.65 -1.95
N VAL A 34 -20.47 -4.51 -3.10
CA VAL A 34 -19.58 -3.38 -3.41
C VAL A 34 -20.23 -2.55 -4.49
N PHE A 35 -20.64 -1.34 -4.14
CA PHE A 35 -21.33 -0.42 -5.04
C PHE A 35 -20.35 0.37 -5.90
N ALA A 36 -20.82 0.79 -7.08
CA ALA A 36 -20.08 1.73 -7.88
C ALA A 36 -19.97 3.09 -7.17
N ILE A 37 -18.80 3.69 -7.24
CA ILE A 37 -18.53 5.03 -6.72
C ILE A 37 -18.19 5.98 -7.86
N GLU A 38 -18.64 7.21 -7.75
CA GLU A 38 -18.28 8.29 -8.67
C GLU A 38 -17.11 9.08 -8.09
N ARG A 39 -16.11 9.33 -8.93
CA ARG A 39 -14.98 10.20 -8.61
C ARG A 39 -14.67 11.14 -9.76
N SER A 40 -14.38 12.40 -9.43
CA SER A 40 -13.87 13.37 -10.37
C SER A 40 -12.35 13.29 -10.43
N ILE A 41 -11.82 13.22 -11.65
CA ILE A 41 -10.38 13.17 -11.90
C ILE A 41 -10.06 14.35 -12.81
N THR A 42 -9.07 15.15 -12.43
CA THR A 42 -8.59 16.24 -13.29
C THR A 42 -7.49 15.71 -14.21
N ILE A 43 -7.77 15.72 -15.50
CA ILE A 43 -6.80 15.35 -16.54
C ILE A 43 -6.48 16.63 -17.34
N LYS A 44 -5.24 17.11 -17.18
CA LYS A 44 -4.83 18.41 -17.72
C LYS A 44 -5.74 19.55 -17.17
N LYS A 45 -6.60 20.12 -18.05
CA LYS A 45 -7.54 21.20 -17.71
C LYS A 45 -8.99 20.73 -17.54
N TYR A 46 -9.25 19.45 -17.76
CA TYR A 46 -10.61 18.92 -17.78
C TYR A 46 -10.89 18.10 -16.53
N SER A 47 -12.05 18.34 -15.92
CA SER A 47 -12.60 17.49 -14.88
C SER A 47 -13.43 16.39 -15.51
N VAL A 48 -13.01 15.15 -15.33
CA VAL A 48 -13.70 13.96 -15.85
C VAL A 48 -14.33 13.20 -14.71
N ARG A 49 -15.63 12.94 -14.78
CA ARG A 49 -16.31 12.05 -13.83
C ARG A 49 -16.14 10.62 -14.26
N ARG A 50 -15.76 9.77 -13.33
CA ARG A 50 -15.64 8.33 -13.54
C ARG A 50 -16.44 7.59 -12.50
N THR A 51 -17.39 6.78 -12.96
CA THR A 51 -18.14 5.84 -12.13
C THR A 51 -17.56 4.45 -12.32
N GLN A 52 -17.15 3.82 -11.22
CA GLN A 52 -16.52 2.51 -11.26
C GLN A 52 -16.78 1.76 -9.96
N VAL A 53 -16.99 0.44 -10.05
CA VAL A 53 -16.91 -0.42 -8.87
C VAL A 53 -15.45 -0.46 -8.38
N PRO A 54 -15.15 -0.12 -7.12
CA PRO A 54 -13.79 0.05 -6.60
C PRO A 54 -13.10 -1.29 -6.32
N ILE A 55 -12.91 -2.07 -7.37
CA ILE A 55 -12.29 -3.40 -7.31
C ILE A 55 -11.02 -3.39 -8.14
N CYS A 56 -9.99 -4.07 -7.67
CA CYS A 56 -8.83 -4.41 -8.47
C CYS A 56 -8.41 -5.85 -8.20
N PRO A 57 -7.86 -6.55 -9.21
CA PRO A 57 -7.23 -7.84 -8.99
C PRO A 57 -6.12 -7.74 -7.94
N ALA A 58 -5.99 -8.76 -7.10
CA ALA A 58 -4.98 -8.82 -6.03
C ALA A 58 -3.69 -9.55 -6.46
N PHE A 59 -3.51 -9.83 -7.75
CA PHE A 59 -2.32 -10.50 -8.28
C PHE A 59 -1.07 -9.62 -8.26
N SER A 60 -1.26 -8.31 -8.40
CA SER A 60 -0.21 -7.31 -8.32
C SER A 60 -0.76 -6.07 -7.66
N LEU A 61 -0.08 -5.60 -6.63
CA LEU A 61 -0.49 -4.45 -5.85
C LEU A 61 0.65 -3.44 -5.80
N THR A 62 0.29 -2.16 -5.72
CA THR A 62 1.26 -1.11 -5.43
C THR A 62 1.62 -1.12 -3.96
N ASP A 63 2.80 -0.61 -3.63
CA ASP A 63 3.29 -0.40 -2.27
C ASP A 63 2.29 0.36 -1.38
N TYR A 64 1.63 1.40 -1.92
CA TYR A 64 0.58 2.15 -1.21
C TYR A 64 -0.59 1.28 -0.74
N LYS A 65 -0.97 0.26 -1.54
CA LYS A 65 -2.09 -0.62 -1.19
C LYS A 65 -1.74 -1.68 -0.17
N VAL A 66 -0.46 -2.02 -0.05
CA VAL A 66 0.04 -3.00 0.92
C VAL A 66 0.65 -2.34 2.16
N GLN A 67 0.69 -1.03 2.22
CA GLN A 67 1.18 -0.31 3.39
C GLN A 67 0.36 -0.70 4.63
N GLY A 68 1.07 -1.10 5.70
CA GLY A 68 0.44 -1.62 6.92
C GLY A 68 0.06 -3.11 6.88
N ALA A 69 0.05 -3.75 5.70
CA ALA A 69 -0.18 -5.19 5.60
C ALA A 69 1.08 -6.00 5.97
N THR A 70 0.89 -7.20 6.48
CA THR A 70 1.96 -8.17 6.72
C THR A 70 1.71 -9.41 5.85
N LEU A 71 2.70 -9.80 5.07
CA LEU A 71 2.57 -10.87 4.08
C LEU A 71 3.48 -12.05 4.45
N LYS A 72 2.94 -13.27 4.41
CA LYS A 72 3.74 -14.48 4.62
C LYS A 72 4.72 -14.69 3.47
N ILE A 73 4.27 -14.45 2.24
CA ILE A 73 5.05 -14.56 1.02
C ILE A 73 4.78 -13.32 0.18
N ALA A 74 5.83 -12.71 -0.33
CA ALA A 74 5.75 -11.57 -1.24
C ALA A 74 6.82 -11.66 -2.33
N VAL A 75 6.42 -11.41 -3.56
CA VAL A 75 7.34 -11.22 -4.69
C VAL A 75 7.43 -9.71 -4.94
N LEU A 76 8.60 -9.14 -4.76
CA LEU A 76 8.83 -7.71 -4.84
C LEU A 76 9.50 -7.33 -6.16
N ASP A 77 9.02 -6.26 -6.79
CA ASP A 77 9.67 -5.60 -7.91
C ASP A 77 10.30 -4.29 -7.44
N LEU A 78 11.59 -4.37 -7.10
CA LEU A 78 12.35 -3.26 -6.54
C LEU A 78 13.16 -2.47 -7.58
N LYS A 79 13.14 -2.91 -8.84
CA LYS A 79 13.84 -2.19 -9.92
C LYS A 79 13.01 -1.04 -10.46
N ASP A 80 13.73 -0.04 -10.92
CA ASP A 80 13.10 1.11 -11.56
C ASP A 80 12.38 0.69 -12.84
N ASN A 81 11.18 1.22 -13.03
CA ASN A 81 10.54 1.18 -14.33
C ASN A 81 11.33 2.10 -15.28
N PRO A 82 11.89 1.59 -16.38
CA PRO A 82 12.65 2.39 -17.34
C PRO A 82 11.84 3.57 -17.93
N SER A 83 10.51 3.47 -17.90
CA SER A 83 9.59 4.51 -18.36
C SER A 83 9.38 5.63 -17.34
N ALA A 84 9.77 5.45 -16.10
CA ALA A 84 9.62 6.44 -15.02
C ALA A 84 10.85 7.37 -14.96
N LYS A 85 11.21 7.98 -16.09
CA LYS A 85 12.28 8.99 -16.13
C LYS A 85 11.96 10.14 -15.18
N GLY A 86 12.86 10.41 -14.22
CA GLY A 86 12.72 11.53 -13.28
C GLY A 86 11.96 11.17 -11.99
N GLN A 87 11.87 9.92 -11.62
CA GLN A 87 11.34 9.54 -10.30
C GLN A 87 12.27 10.09 -9.22
N ASP A 88 11.68 10.80 -8.27
CA ASP A 88 12.35 11.34 -7.10
C ASP A 88 13.00 10.19 -6.30
N SER A 89 14.31 10.31 -6.04
CA SER A 89 15.07 9.32 -5.27
C SER A 89 14.48 9.05 -3.89
N HIS A 90 13.85 10.06 -3.29
CA HIS A 90 13.15 9.92 -2.01
C HIS A 90 11.92 9.02 -2.13
N LYS A 91 11.11 9.20 -3.17
CA LYS A 91 9.94 8.33 -3.42
C LYS A 91 10.35 6.89 -3.64
N LYS A 92 11.43 6.66 -4.37
CA LYS A 92 12.00 5.33 -4.57
C LYS A 92 12.44 4.70 -3.26
N PHE A 93 13.14 5.45 -2.41
CA PHE A 93 13.54 5.01 -1.08
C PHE A 93 12.32 4.61 -0.23
N CYS A 94 11.31 5.48 -0.13
CA CYS A 94 10.09 5.21 0.63
C CYS A 94 9.36 3.95 0.12
N SER A 95 9.22 3.82 -1.20
CA SER A 95 8.61 2.64 -1.84
C SER A 95 9.35 1.35 -1.47
N MET A 96 10.67 1.36 -1.54
CA MET A 96 11.49 0.20 -1.20
C MET A 96 11.39 -0.17 0.27
N VAL A 97 11.41 0.80 1.18
CA VAL A 97 11.21 0.58 2.62
C VAL A 97 9.85 -0.06 2.90
N VAL A 98 8.80 0.47 2.28
CA VAL A 98 7.45 -0.09 2.42
C VAL A 98 7.42 -1.53 1.92
N GLN A 99 7.94 -1.81 0.74
CA GLN A 99 7.92 -3.15 0.15
C GLN A 99 8.73 -4.16 0.98
N LEU A 100 9.97 -3.82 1.37
CA LEU A 100 10.84 -4.70 2.15
C LEU A 100 10.32 -4.98 3.57
N SER A 101 9.52 -4.07 4.13
CA SER A 101 8.90 -4.25 5.45
C SER A 101 7.61 -5.07 5.43
N ARG A 102 7.14 -5.54 4.27
CA ARG A 102 5.89 -6.34 4.18
C ARG A 102 6.06 -7.82 4.49
N PRO A 103 7.13 -8.52 4.02
CA PRO A 103 7.33 -9.93 4.33
C PRO A 103 7.59 -10.16 5.82
N GLN A 104 7.04 -11.24 6.37
CA GLN A 104 7.27 -11.64 7.77
C GLN A 104 8.68 -12.17 8.01
N SER A 105 9.31 -12.73 6.98
CA SER A 105 10.63 -13.36 7.08
C SER A 105 11.34 -13.32 5.73
N LEU A 106 12.66 -13.48 5.77
CA LEU A 106 13.47 -13.62 4.55
C LEU A 106 13.09 -14.86 3.72
N ALA A 107 12.61 -15.91 4.34
CA ALA A 107 12.15 -17.12 3.64
C ALA A 107 10.90 -16.88 2.79
N GLY A 108 10.10 -15.85 3.15
CA GLY A 108 8.93 -15.45 2.37
C GLY A 108 9.19 -14.31 1.38
N LEU A 109 10.42 -13.84 1.27
CA LEU A 109 10.80 -12.74 0.39
C LEU A 109 11.35 -13.28 -0.93
N TYR A 110 10.71 -12.92 -2.02
CA TYR A 110 11.17 -13.22 -3.38
C TYR A 110 11.33 -11.92 -4.16
N LEU A 111 12.30 -11.89 -5.05
CA LEU A 111 12.54 -10.77 -5.93
C LEU A 111 12.17 -11.13 -7.36
N LEU A 112 11.42 -10.25 -8.03
CA LEU A 112 11.05 -10.45 -9.43
C LEU A 112 12.28 -10.34 -10.34
N GLN A 113 13.23 -9.48 -9.96
CA GLN A 113 14.47 -9.25 -10.72
C GLN A 113 15.66 -9.27 -9.77
N LYS A 114 16.82 -9.74 -10.29
CA LYS A 114 18.07 -9.69 -9.54
C LYS A 114 18.43 -8.22 -9.22
N LEU A 115 18.71 -7.95 -7.96
CA LEU A 115 19.20 -6.66 -7.50
C LEU A 115 20.72 -6.66 -7.44
N ASP A 116 21.29 -5.52 -7.81
CA ASP A 116 22.69 -5.22 -7.57
C ASP A 116 22.80 -4.36 -6.30
N MET A 117 23.98 -4.36 -5.67
CA MET A 117 24.23 -3.53 -4.49
C MET A 117 23.97 -2.04 -4.73
N LYS A 118 24.13 -1.59 -5.97
CA LYS A 118 23.83 -0.20 -6.37
C LYS A 118 22.34 0.14 -6.23
N ASP A 119 21.45 -0.82 -6.44
CA ASP A 119 20.02 -0.63 -6.35
C ASP A 119 19.56 -0.41 -4.90
N LEU A 120 20.38 -0.82 -3.92
CA LEU A 120 20.13 -0.69 -2.48
C LEU A 120 20.86 0.50 -1.84
N GLN A 121 21.69 1.20 -2.60
CA GLN A 121 22.44 2.36 -2.11
C GLN A 121 21.60 3.63 -2.17
N PHE A 122 20.79 3.85 -1.15
CA PHE A 122 20.02 5.09 -0.99
C PHE A 122 20.64 5.97 0.07
N ARG A 123 20.63 7.27 -0.19
CA ARG A 123 20.87 8.28 0.83
C ARG A 123 19.51 8.78 1.33
N PRO A 124 19.25 8.73 2.63
CA PRO A 124 18.06 9.36 3.18
C PRO A 124 18.01 10.85 2.81
N HIS A 125 16.81 11.37 2.60
CA HIS A 125 16.62 12.79 2.39
C HIS A 125 17.11 13.57 3.62
N GLU A 126 17.77 14.71 3.41
CA GLU A 126 18.35 15.52 4.50
C GLU A 126 17.32 15.87 5.59
N GLY A 127 16.11 16.23 5.18
CA GLY A 127 15.02 16.48 6.11
C GLY A 127 14.65 15.28 7.00
N LEU A 128 14.83 14.03 6.52
CA LEU A 128 14.63 12.84 7.34
C LEU A 128 15.73 12.71 8.39
N LEU A 129 16.98 12.97 8.03
CA LEU A 129 18.09 12.92 8.97
C LEU A 129 17.91 13.96 10.09
N THR A 130 17.54 15.18 9.73
CA THR A 130 17.25 16.26 10.69
C THR A 130 16.11 15.87 11.65
N GLU A 131 15.06 15.26 11.13
CA GLU A 131 13.93 14.82 11.97
C GLU A 131 14.32 13.64 12.88
N MET A 132 15.14 12.72 12.40
CA MET A 132 15.66 11.63 13.24
C MET A 132 16.51 12.18 14.39
N GLU A 133 17.37 13.17 14.14
CA GLU A 133 18.14 13.84 15.19
C GLU A 133 17.24 14.53 16.21
N ARG A 134 16.18 15.21 15.74
CA ARG A 134 15.19 15.84 16.61
C ARG A 134 14.48 14.81 17.50
N LEU A 135 14.05 13.69 16.92
CA LEU A 135 13.40 12.61 17.67
C LEU A 135 14.32 11.98 18.69
N HIS A 136 15.60 11.78 18.35
CA HIS A 136 16.58 11.25 19.28
C HIS A 136 16.79 12.16 20.50
N LYS A 137 16.86 13.47 20.29
CA LYS A 137 16.94 14.44 21.41
C LYS A 137 15.69 14.37 22.30
N LEU A 138 14.51 14.26 21.74
CA LEU A 138 13.26 14.12 22.51
C LEU A 138 13.22 12.80 23.29
N GLU A 139 13.74 11.71 22.70
CA GLU A 139 13.89 10.45 23.39
C GLU A 139 14.79 10.59 24.62
N GLU A 140 15.97 11.22 24.48
CA GLU A 140 16.89 11.46 25.58
C GLU A 140 16.24 12.30 26.70
N GLU A 141 15.51 13.36 26.32
CA GLU A 141 14.79 14.19 27.30
C GLU A 141 13.71 13.39 28.04
N THR A 142 12.96 12.57 27.30
CA THR A 142 11.94 11.70 27.89
C THR A 142 12.57 10.71 28.85
N MET A 143 13.65 10.05 28.46
CA MET A 143 14.35 9.09 29.32
C MET A 143 14.89 9.74 30.59
N ARG A 144 15.44 10.96 30.50
CA ARG A 144 15.90 11.71 31.68
C ARG A 144 14.75 12.04 32.63
N THR A 145 13.59 12.44 32.09
CA THR A 145 12.40 12.77 32.90
C THR A 145 11.86 11.53 33.60
N TRP A 146 11.85 10.39 32.94
CA TRP A 146 11.37 9.13 33.51
C TRP A 146 12.38 8.48 34.49
N ALA A 147 13.66 8.68 34.25
CA ALA A 147 14.70 8.17 35.18
C ALA A 147 14.77 8.93 36.53
N ASN A 148 14.25 10.19 36.55
CA ASN A 148 14.19 11.02 37.74
C ASN A 148 12.74 11.50 38.00
N PRO A 149 11.84 10.62 38.47
CA PRO A 149 10.43 10.99 38.72
C PRO A 149 10.20 11.81 39.98
N SER A 150 11.27 12.31 40.60
CA SER A 150 11.21 13.11 41.84
C SER A 150 11.57 14.56 41.56
N GLY A 151 10.59 15.32 41.07
CA GLY A 151 10.57 16.74 41.01
C GLY A 151 9.23 17.24 41.50
#